data_813f9f69c3710a168e490317bc4f1f1e
#
_entry.id   813f9f69c3710a168e490317bc4f1f1e
#
_cell.length_a   1.000
_cell.length_b   1.000
_cell.length_c   1.000
_cell.angle_alpha   90.00
_cell.angle_beta   90.00
_cell.angle_gamma   90.00
#
_symmetry.space_group_name_H-M   'P 1'
#
loop_
_entity.id
_entity.type
_entity.pdbx_description
1 polymer ?
#
loop_
_entity_poly.entity_id
_entity_poly.type
_entity_poly.pdbx_seq_one_letter_code
_entity_poly.pdbx_strand_id
1 'polypeptide(L)'
;MSNLLNPSEEHDDVLKALPYAWRRVVLFADNMAQAKVADAIGRSPKQQLTWIGLAALPLLLPFGIPGIATSLGYLTFLLGLGYALGFGIPIPKSVGEKRLPPKAASVLKKLLMVFITRVAKHSKPRLFIMSHPRMRPLNGLVLAFAGLTMAAPVPFASFDNVLPAAAMVCITFGLRVRDGRLVLAGYVFTLLAALLVLLLWWGGYAVFLWVSKQPWASQWLGWLFS
;
A
#
# COMPACT_ATOMS: atom_id res chain seq x y z
N MET A 1 -34.62 -20.11 15.64
CA MET A 1 -33.51 -20.25 16.59
C MET A 1 -32.22 -19.94 15.83
N SER A 2 -31.83 -18.66 15.84
CA SER A 2 -30.59 -18.18 15.19
C SER A 2 -29.44 -18.47 16.15
N ASN A 3 -28.54 -19.38 15.77
CA ASN A 3 -27.26 -19.59 16.45
C ASN A 3 -26.47 -18.28 16.43
N LEU A 4 -26.53 -17.56 17.52
CA LEU A 4 -25.60 -16.48 17.82
C LEU A 4 -24.25 -17.13 18.16
N LEU A 5 -23.48 -17.52 17.15
CA LEU A 5 -22.11 -17.91 17.32
C LEU A 5 -21.38 -16.71 17.95
N ASN A 6 -20.65 -16.98 19.01
CA ASN A 6 -19.84 -15.99 19.70
C ASN A 6 -18.84 -15.40 18.69
N PRO A 7 -18.70 -14.06 18.56
CA PRO A 7 -17.81 -13.44 17.56
C PRO A 7 -16.35 -13.92 17.65
N SER A 8 -15.93 -14.45 18.79
CA SER A 8 -14.60 -15.05 18.98
C SER A 8 -14.50 -16.43 18.33
N GLU A 9 -15.55 -17.24 18.35
CA GLU A 9 -15.58 -18.59 17.75
C GLU A 9 -15.60 -18.51 16.21
N GLU A 10 -16.40 -17.59 15.66
CA GLU A 10 -16.41 -17.32 14.21
C GLU A 10 -15.03 -16.87 13.70
N HIS A 11 -14.33 -16.05 14.48
CA HIS A 11 -12.99 -15.59 14.16
C HIS A 11 -11.98 -16.73 14.15
N ASP A 12 -12.02 -17.62 15.14
CA ASP A 12 -11.13 -18.77 15.24
C ASP A 12 -11.38 -19.80 14.14
N ASP A 13 -12.62 -20.00 13.75
CA ASP A 13 -12.96 -20.92 12.66
C ASP A 13 -12.51 -20.39 11.30
N VAL A 14 -12.65 -19.08 11.05
CA VAL A 14 -12.09 -18.45 9.85
C VAL A 14 -10.56 -18.55 9.84
N LEU A 15 -9.90 -18.36 10.98
CA LEU A 15 -8.44 -18.53 11.07
C LEU A 15 -8.01 -19.96 10.77
N LYS A 16 -8.73 -20.96 11.28
CA LYS A 16 -8.44 -22.39 11.00
C LYS A 16 -8.60 -22.74 9.52
N ALA A 17 -9.56 -22.14 8.84
CA ALA A 17 -9.80 -22.36 7.42
C ALA A 17 -8.76 -21.73 6.49
N LEU A 18 -7.99 -20.73 6.98
CA LEU A 18 -7.00 -20.04 6.17
C LEU A 18 -5.69 -20.83 6.01
N PRO A 19 -5.00 -20.73 4.86
CA PRO A 19 -3.63 -21.23 4.71
C PRO A 19 -2.69 -20.61 5.75
N TYR A 20 -1.71 -21.38 6.24
CA TYR A 20 -0.80 -20.96 7.32
C TYR A 20 -0.14 -19.60 7.11
N ALA A 21 0.23 -19.29 5.86
CA ALA A 21 0.85 -18.00 5.54
C ALA A 21 -0.08 -16.81 5.80
N TRP A 22 -1.37 -16.96 5.48
CA TRP A 22 -2.38 -15.93 5.70
C TRP A 22 -2.76 -15.80 7.18
N ARG A 23 -2.80 -16.91 7.94
CA ARG A 23 -2.98 -16.85 9.40
C ARG A 23 -1.96 -15.93 10.06
N ARG A 24 -0.69 -16.02 9.64
CA ARG A 24 0.37 -15.14 10.18
C ARG A 24 0.15 -13.68 9.85
N VAL A 25 -0.48 -13.34 8.74
CA VAL A 25 -0.81 -11.96 8.39
C VAL A 25 -1.96 -11.44 9.26
N VAL A 26 -2.97 -12.25 9.51
CA VAL A 26 -4.10 -11.87 10.38
C VAL A 26 -3.61 -11.70 11.83
N LEU A 27 -2.87 -12.65 12.37
CA LEU A 27 -2.30 -12.55 13.72
C LEU A 27 -1.38 -11.32 13.87
N PHE A 28 -0.65 -10.96 12.82
CA PHE A 28 0.13 -9.74 12.82
C PHE A 28 -0.75 -8.50 12.90
N ALA A 29 -1.86 -8.46 12.16
CA ALA A 29 -2.82 -7.35 12.20
C ALA A 29 -3.54 -7.25 13.56
N ASP A 30 -3.86 -8.37 14.20
CA ASP A 30 -4.46 -8.40 15.53
C ASP A 30 -3.51 -7.84 16.60
N ASN A 31 -2.24 -8.20 16.53
CA ASN A 31 -1.22 -7.68 17.45
C ASN A 31 -0.98 -6.17 17.24
N MET A 32 -1.15 -5.66 16.02
CA MET A 32 -1.01 -4.21 15.74
C MET A 32 -2.03 -3.36 16.50
N ALA A 33 -3.22 -3.87 16.75
CA ALA A 33 -4.28 -3.13 17.44
C ALA A 33 -3.91 -2.78 18.90
N GLN A 34 -3.01 -3.54 19.51
CA GLN A 34 -2.61 -3.39 20.91
C GLN A 34 -1.19 -2.83 21.08
N ALA A 35 -0.37 -2.85 20.04
CA ALA A 35 1.04 -2.47 20.08
C ALA A 35 1.27 -0.97 19.77
N LYS A 36 2.43 -0.46 20.18
CA LYS A 36 2.94 0.82 19.68
C LYS A 36 3.27 0.68 18.18
N VAL A 37 3.19 1.78 17.44
CA VAL A 37 3.47 1.81 15.99
C VAL A 37 4.87 1.23 15.67
N ALA A 38 5.89 1.53 16.50
CA ALA A 38 7.22 0.98 16.31
C ALA A 38 7.29 -0.54 16.43
N ASP A 39 6.55 -1.10 17.39
CA ASP A 39 6.48 -2.55 17.63
C ASP A 39 5.65 -3.23 16.54
N ALA A 40 4.58 -2.55 16.09
CA ALA A 40 3.72 -3.00 15.01
C ALA A 40 4.45 -3.05 13.66
N ILE A 41 5.19 -1.99 13.30
CA ILE A 41 5.99 -1.97 12.07
C ILE A 41 7.18 -2.94 12.19
N GLY A 42 7.75 -3.05 13.40
CA GLY A 42 8.87 -3.93 13.69
C GLY A 42 10.19 -3.48 13.05
N ARG A 43 11.27 -4.15 13.45
CA ARG A 43 12.63 -3.87 12.95
C ARG A 43 13.02 -4.73 11.76
N SER A 44 12.31 -5.82 11.51
CA SER A 44 12.66 -6.73 10.41
C SER A 44 12.05 -6.26 9.09
N PRO A 45 12.78 -6.37 7.96
CA PRO A 45 12.26 -6.00 6.64
C PRO A 45 10.95 -6.72 6.28
N LYS A 46 10.76 -7.95 6.74
CA LYS A 46 9.53 -8.73 6.50
C LYS A 46 8.31 -8.20 7.26
N GLN A 47 8.51 -7.69 8.47
CA GLN A 47 7.44 -7.06 9.24
C GLN A 47 7.04 -5.73 8.60
N GLN A 48 8.04 -4.93 8.21
CA GLN A 48 7.83 -3.66 7.52
C GLN A 48 7.05 -3.83 6.22
N LEU A 49 7.36 -4.87 5.43
CA LEU A 49 6.55 -5.22 4.25
C LEU A 49 5.08 -5.49 4.60
N THR A 50 4.83 -6.30 5.63
CA THR A 50 3.45 -6.62 6.03
C THR A 50 2.70 -5.35 6.44
N TRP A 51 3.39 -4.46 7.16
CA TRP A 51 2.81 -3.18 7.58
C TRP A 51 2.47 -2.26 6.38
N ILE A 52 3.35 -2.16 5.38
CA ILE A 52 3.08 -1.41 4.14
C ILE A 52 1.80 -1.94 3.47
N GLY A 53 1.70 -3.26 3.31
CA GLY A 53 0.51 -3.87 2.71
C GLY A 53 -0.77 -3.56 3.46
N LEU A 54 -0.74 -3.62 4.79
CA LEU A 54 -1.88 -3.28 5.64
C LEU A 54 -2.25 -1.79 5.53
N ALA A 55 -1.25 -0.91 5.60
CA ALA A 55 -1.48 0.53 5.52
C ALA A 55 -1.97 1.00 4.14
N ALA A 56 -1.65 0.25 3.08
CA ALA A 56 -2.12 0.54 1.73
C ALA A 56 -3.57 0.07 1.46
N LEU A 57 -4.12 -0.87 2.26
CA LEU A 57 -5.48 -1.38 2.06
C LEU A 57 -6.57 -0.30 2.05
N PRO A 58 -6.60 0.68 2.97
CA PRO A 58 -7.60 1.75 2.94
C PRO A 58 -7.55 2.59 1.66
N LEU A 59 -6.38 2.72 1.04
CA LEU A 59 -6.17 3.52 -0.15
C LEU A 59 -6.62 2.81 -1.45
N LEU A 60 -7.02 1.54 -1.36
CA LEU A 60 -7.76 0.86 -2.43
C LEU A 60 -9.19 1.40 -2.57
N LEU A 61 -9.70 2.09 -1.55
CA LEU A 61 -10.99 2.74 -1.63
C LEU A 61 -10.80 4.11 -2.32
N PRO A 62 -11.74 4.52 -3.19
CA PRO A 62 -11.62 5.76 -3.95
C PRO A 62 -11.85 7.02 -3.08
N PHE A 63 -11.68 6.93 -1.78
CA PHE A 63 -11.79 8.02 -0.82
C PHE A 63 -10.40 8.41 -0.32
N GLY A 64 -9.70 9.24 -1.08
CA GLY A 64 -8.40 9.74 -0.69
C GLY A 64 -8.50 10.80 0.40
N ILE A 65 -7.80 10.60 1.54
CA ILE A 65 -7.54 11.68 2.48
C ILE A 65 -6.25 12.38 2.00
N PRO A 66 -6.33 13.66 1.60
CA PRO A 66 -5.15 14.39 1.12
C PRO A 66 -3.99 14.30 2.13
N GLY A 67 -2.79 14.08 1.64
CA GLY A 67 -1.57 13.98 2.47
C GLY A 67 -1.27 12.60 3.06
N ILE A 68 -2.26 11.75 3.36
CA ILE A 68 -1.99 10.39 3.87
C ILE A 68 -1.34 9.53 2.78
N ALA A 69 -1.85 9.58 1.57
CA ALA A 69 -1.32 8.83 0.45
C ALA A 69 0.14 9.23 0.16
N THR A 70 0.41 10.52 0.07
CA THR A 70 1.77 11.05 -0.16
C THR A 70 2.73 10.63 0.95
N SER A 71 2.32 10.75 2.21
CA SER A 71 3.15 10.35 3.36
C SER A 71 3.43 8.83 3.36
N LEU A 72 2.41 8.01 3.04
CA LEU A 72 2.59 6.56 2.91
C LEU A 72 3.46 6.21 1.69
N GLY A 73 3.34 6.96 0.60
CA GLY A 73 4.18 6.81 -0.58
C GLY A 73 5.67 7.00 -0.26
N TYR A 74 6.03 8.09 0.40
CA TYR A 74 7.41 8.33 0.85
C TYR A 74 7.91 7.26 1.82
N LEU A 75 7.07 6.87 2.78
CA LEU A 75 7.42 5.82 3.72
C LEU A 75 7.64 4.48 2.99
N THR A 76 6.78 4.14 2.04
CA THR A 76 6.93 2.93 1.22
C THR A 76 8.17 2.98 0.35
N PHE A 77 8.51 4.14 -0.21
CA PHE A 77 9.76 4.34 -0.94
C PHE A 77 10.97 3.99 -0.07
N LEU A 78 11.06 4.57 1.11
CA LEU A 78 12.16 4.30 2.04
C LEU A 78 12.21 2.83 2.47
N LEU A 79 11.08 2.27 2.91
CA LEU A 79 11.01 0.87 3.35
C LEU A 79 11.27 -0.11 2.22
N GLY A 80 10.87 0.22 0.97
CA GLY A 80 11.18 -0.55 -0.23
C GLY A 80 12.68 -0.59 -0.52
N LEU A 81 13.37 0.55 -0.40
CA LEU A 81 14.82 0.63 -0.51
C LEU A 81 15.51 -0.17 0.62
N GLY A 82 15.06 -0.02 1.85
CA GLY A 82 15.57 -0.80 2.98
C GLY A 82 15.41 -2.31 2.74
N TYR A 83 14.26 -2.73 2.22
CA TYR A 83 14.04 -4.11 1.85
C TYR A 83 14.96 -4.56 0.71
N ALA A 84 15.18 -3.75 -0.33
CA ALA A 84 16.09 -4.06 -1.42
C ALA A 84 17.52 -4.30 -0.91
N LEU A 85 18.00 -3.41 -0.05
CA LEU A 85 19.35 -3.44 0.52
C LEU A 85 19.51 -4.48 1.65
N GLY A 86 18.43 -4.95 2.20
CA GLY A 86 18.51 -6.03 3.17
C GLY A 86 18.41 -5.64 4.62
N PHE A 87 18.17 -4.38 4.94
CA PHE A 87 18.01 -3.91 6.31
C PHE A 87 16.62 -3.33 6.56
N GLY A 88 16.19 -3.40 7.81
CA GLY A 88 14.97 -2.69 8.25
C GLY A 88 15.31 -1.24 8.58
N ILE A 89 14.45 -0.32 8.16
CA ILE A 89 14.63 1.09 8.45
C ILE A 89 14.17 1.38 9.88
N PRO A 90 15.00 2.03 10.70
CA PRO A 90 14.60 2.43 12.04
C PRO A 90 13.50 3.49 11.97
N ILE A 91 12.45 3.29 12.77
CA ILE A 91 11.33 4.23 12.83
C ILE A 91 11.67 5.33 13.84
N PRO A 92 11.48 6.61 13.49
CA PRO A 92 11.69 7.72 14.41
C PRO A 92 10.84 7.56 15.67
N LYS A 93 11.41 7.83 16.85
CA LYS A 93 10.73 7.69 18.16
C LYS A 93 9.41 8.48 18.20
N SER A 94 9.37 9.66 17.60
CA SER A 94 8.18 10.54 17.54
C SER A 94 6.95 9.88 16.89
N VAL A 95 7.17 8.96 15.96
CA VAL A 95 6.10 8.19 15.29
C VAL A 95 5.91 6.83 15.98
N GLY A 96 7.01 6.22 16.39
CA GLY A 96 7.02 4.86 16.94
C GLY A 96 6.33 4.72 18.29
N GLU A 97 6.31 5.75 19.11
CA GLU A 97 5.66 5.73 20.44
C GLU A 97 4.15 5.91 20.38
N LYS A 98 3.61 6.35 19.26
CA LYS A 98 2.17 6.50 19.08
C LYS A 98 1.49 5.14 18.99
N ARG A 99 0.25 5.05 19.50
CA ARG A 99 -0.62 3.88 19.33
C ARG A 99 -1.58 4.12 18.16
N LEU A 100 -1.89 3.08 17.44
CA LEU A 100 -2.93 3.15 16.41
C LEU A 100 -4.30 3.39 17.11
N PRO A 101 -5.09 4.36 16.64
CA PRO A 101 -6.44 4.53 17.14
C PRO A 101 -7.23 3.23 16.97
N PRO A 102 -8.02 2.80 17.97
CA PRO A 102 -8.74 1.52 17.90
C PRO A 102 -9.71 1.44 16.70
N LYS A 103 -10.30 2.58 16.32
CA LYS A 103 -11.12 2.67 15.09
C LYS A 103 -10.31 2.38 13.82
N ALA A 104 -9.09 2.89 13.73
CA ALA A 104 -8.23 2.62 12.55
C ALA A 104 -7.81 1.15 12.50
N ALA A 105 -7.44 0.56 13.63
CA ALA A 105 -7.09 -0.86 13.73
C ALA A 105 -8.26 -1.77 13.31
N SER A 106 -9.48 -1.49 13.75
CA SER A 106 -10.67 -2.26 13.38
C SER A 106 -11.00 -2.15 11.88
N VAL A 107 -10.86 -0.97 11.29
CA VAL A 107 -11.04 -0.77 9.85
C VAL A 107 -9.99 -1.55 9.06
N LEU A 108 -8.72 -1.45 9.45
CA LEU A 108 -7.63 -2.21 8.82
C LEU A 108 -7.87 -3.71 8.87
N LYS A 109 -8.27 -4.23 10.04
CA LYS A 109 -8.63 -5.65 10.20
C LYS A 109 -9.78 -6.04 9.29
N LYS A 110 -10.86 -5.26 9.23
CA LYS A 110 -12.00 -5.52 8.36
C LYS A 110 -11.61 -5.53 6.88
N LEU A 111 -10.83 -4.55 6.43
CA LEU A 111 -10.35 -4.48 5.04
C LEU A 111 -9.42 -5.66 4.72
N LEU A 112 -8.54 -6.03 5.64
CA LEU A 112 -7.68 -7.19 5.49
C LEU A 112 -8.51 -8.48 5.34
N MET A 113 -9.54 -8.67 6.16
CA MET A 113 -10.39 -9.85 6.07
C MET A 113 -11.14 -9.90 4.73
N VAL A 114 -11.69 -8.79 4.26
CA VAL A 114 -12.32 -8.70 2.93
C VAL A 114 -11.33 -9.01 1.81
N PHE A 115 -10.11 -8.52 1.92
CA PHE A 115 -9.05 -8.81 0.95
C PHE A 115 -8.67 -10.30 0.97
N ILE A 116 -8.44 -10.87 2.16
CA ILE A 116 -8.06 -12.27 2.31
C ILE A 116 -9.15 -13.21 1.79
N THR A 117 -10.42 -12.98 2.11
CA THR A 117 -11.52 -13.83 1.66
C THR A 117 -11.62 -13.89 0.13
N ARG A 118 -11.26 -12.80 -0.55
CA ARG A 118 -11.26 -12.76 -2.03
C ARG A 118 -9.99 -13.36 -2.64
N VAL A 119 -8.84 -13.09 -2.05
CA VAL A 119 -7.53 -13.43 -2.62
C VAL A 119 -7.02 -14.79 -2.14
N ALA A 120 -7.24 -15.18 -0.88
CA ALA A 120 -6.68 -16.40 -0.33
C ALA A 120 -7.20 -17.68 -1.03
N LYS A 121 -8.44 -17.66 -1.53
CA LYS A 121 -9.00 -18.79 -2.30
C LYS A 121 -8.21 -19.08 -3.59
N HIS A 122 -7.63 -18.06 -4.19
CA HIS A 122 -6.88 -18.14 -5.44
C HIS A 122 -5.36 -18.12 -5.23
N SER A 123 -4.94 -17.71 -4.03
CA SER A 123 -3.51 -17.62 -3.66
C SER A 123 -2.98 -19.02 -3.33
N LYS A 124 -2.07 -19.49 -4.16
CA LYS A 124 -1.31 -20.72 -3.93
C LYS A 124 0.17 -20.39 -4.05
N PRO A 125 1.06 -21.04 -3.29
CA PRO A 125 2.50 -20.85 -3.43
C PRO A 125 2.95 -21.33 -4.81
N ARG A 126 3.10 -20.38 -5.73
CA ARG A 126 3.48 -20.59 -7.13
C ARG A 126 4.52 -19.56 -7.55
N LEU A 127 5.29 -19.87 -8.61
CA LEU A 127 6.32 -18.97 -9.14
C LEU A 127 7.30 -18.52 -8.04
N PHE A 128 7.87 -19.50 -7.30
CA PHE A 128 8.83 -19.27 -6.21
C PHE A 128 10.00 -18.36 -6.61
N ILE A 129 10.31 -18.26 -7.92
CA ILE A 129 11.36 -17.41 -8.45
C ILE A 129 11.14 -15.96 -8.04
N MET A 130 9.89 -15.44 -8.14
CA MET A 130 9.58 -14.05 -7.78
C MET A 130 9.72 -13.75 -6.28
N SER A 131 9.52 -14.77 -5.44
CA SER A 131 9.66 -14.66 -3.97
C SER A 131 11.04 -15.11 -3.47
N HIS A 132 11.95 -15.47 -4.39
CA HIS A 132 13.29 -15.95 -4.04
C HIS A 132 14.13 -14.80 -3.46
N PRO A 133 15.04 -15.06 -2.49
CA PRO A 133 15.91 -14.03 -1.91
C PRO A 133 16.74 -13.26 -2.93
N ARG A 134 17.13 -13.87 -4.05
CA ARG A 134 17.85 -13.20 -5.14
C ARG A 134 17.03 -12.10 -5.83
N MET A 135 15.70 -12.21 -5.84
CA MET A 135 14.79 -11.21 -6.39
C MET A 135 14.46 -10.09 -5.39
N ARG A 136 14.99 -10.16 -4.18
CA ARG A 136 14.77 -9.18 -3.13
C ARG A 136 15.12 -7.75 -3.55
N PRO A 137 16.28 -7.47 -4.19
CA PRO A 137 16.60 -6.12 -4.66
C PRO A 137 15.56 -5.61 -5.66
N LEU A 138 15.19 -6.44 -6.64
CA LEU A 138 14.20 -6.07 -7.64
C LEU A 138 12.82 -5.82 -7.01
N ASN A 139 12.34 -6.72 -6.16
CA ASN A 139 11.06 -6.55 -5.45
C ASN A 139 11.04 -5.27 -4.61
N GLY A 140 12.15 -4.97 -3.94
CA GLY A 140 12.29 -3.75 -3.13
C GLY A 140 12.31 -2.49 -3.97
N LEU A 141 13.01 -2.50 -5.11
CA LEU A 141 13.05 -1.37 -6.04
C LEU A 141 11.68 -1.11 -6.68
N VAL A 142 10.96 -2.16 -7.11
CA VAL A 142 9.61 -2.00 -7.66
C VAL A 142 8.65 -1.48 -6.59
N LEU A 143 8.76 -1.96 -5.35
CA LEU A 143 7.96 -1.44 -4.24
C LEU A 143 8.29 0.03 -3.93
N ALA A 144 9.58 0.39 -3.93
CA ALA A 144 10.01 1.78 -3.77
C ALA A 144 9.46 2.67 -4.90
N PHE A 145 9.50 2.18 -6.13
CA PHE A 145 8.97 2.90 -7.28
C PHE A 145 7.43 3.06 -7.19
N ALA A 146 6.70 2.03 -6.74
CA ALA A 146 5.26 2.16 -6.45
C ALA A 146 4.99 3.21 -5.36
N GLY A 147 5.86 3.30 -4.33
CA GLY A 147 5.80 4.36 -3.33
C GLY A 147 6.03 5.76 -3.93
N LEU A 148 6.98 5.88 -4.85
CA LEU A 148 7.29 7.13 -5.52
C LEU A 148 6.13 7.59 -6.42
N THR A 149 5.50 6.69 -7.19
CA THR A 149 4.32 7.03 -8.00
C THR A 149 3.15 7.50 -7.14
N MET A 150 2.98 6.92 -5.94
CA MET A 150 1.96 7.36 -4.99
C MET A 150 2.28 8.71 -4.34
N ALA A 151 3.57 9.01 -4.13
CA ALA A 151 4.02 10.28 -3.57
C ALA A 151 4.00 11.42 -4.59
N ALA A 152 3.93 11.11 -5.88
CA ALA A 152 3.95 12.11 -6.94
C ALA A 152 2.71 13.03 -6.83
N PRO A 153 2.90 14.36 -6.79
CA PRO A 153 1.79 15.29 -6.75
C PRO A 153 1.07 15.30 -8.11
N VAL A 154 -0.10 14.72 -8.17
CA VAL A 154 -0.95 14.74 -9.36
C VAL A 154 -2.14 15.67 -9.08
N PRO A 155 -2.24 16.81 -9.76
CA PRO A 155 -3.38 17.70 -9.57
C PRO A 155 -4.67 17.05 -10.09
N PHE A 156 -5.76 17.22 -9.34
CA PHE A 156 -7.13 16.85 -9.71
C PHE A 156 -7.49 15.37 -9.78
N ALA A 157 -6.62 14.45 -9.38
CA ALA A 157 -6.92 13.03 -9.44
C ALA A 157 -7.14 12.45 -8.03
N SER A 158 -8.40 12.17 -7.66
CA SER A 158 -8.71 11.45 -6.41
C SER A 158 -8.51 9.94 -6.51
N PHE A 159 -8.35 9.42 -7.72
CA PHE A 159 -8.23 7.98 -8.01
C PHE A 159 -6.81 7.53 -8.33
N ASP A 160 -5.86 8.44 -8.40
CA ASP A 160 -4.45 8.18 -8.74
C ASP A 160 -3.77 7.22 -7.75
N ASN A 161 -4.22 7.24 -6.50
CA ASN A 161 -3.64 6.43 -5.43
C ASN A 161 -4.07 4.95 -5.44
N VAL A 162 -5.14 4.59 -6.14
CA VAL A 162 -5.69 3.21 -6.15
C VAL A 162 -4.72 2.23 -6.81
N LEU A 163 -4.13 2.60 -7.95
CA LEU A 163 -3.19 1.73 -8.66
C LEU A 163 -1.89 1.49 -7.87
N PRO A 164 -1.18 2.52 -7.35
CA PRO A 164 0.00 2.28 -6.54
C PRO A 164 -0.34 1.57 -5.22
N ALA A 165 -1.51 1.83 -4.60
CA ALA A 165 -1.94 1.08 -3.42
C ALA A 165 -2.16 -0.40 -3.75
N ALA A 166 -2.80 -0.72 -4.88
CA ALA A 166 -2.97 -2.09 -5.35
C ALA A 166 -1.62 -2.77 -5.60
N ALA A 167 -0.66 -2.05 -6.20
CA ALA A 167 0.70 -2.54 -6.40
C ALA A 167 1.37 -2.90 -5.07
N MET A 168 1.34 -1.99 -4.08
CA MET A 168 1.90 -2.21 -2.75
C MET A 168 1.27 -3.42 -2.06
N VAL A 169 -0.05 -3.52 -2.05
CA VAL A 169 -0.80 -4.64 -1.46
C VAL A 169 -0.41 -5.96 -2.13
N CYS A 170 -0.40 -6.01 -3.46
CA CYS A 170 -0.08 -7.21 -4.21
C CYS A 170 1.37 -7.65 -4.00
N ILE A 171 2.35 -6.73 -4.06
CA ILE A 171 3.76 -7.07 -3.86
C ILE A 171 4.01 -7.55 -2.43
N THR A 172 3.55 -6.79 -1.44
CA THR A 172 3.87 -7.08 -0.04
C THR A 172 3.23 -8.37 0.45
N PHE A 173 1.96 -8.60 0.16
CA PHE A 173 1.30 -9.85 0.51
C PHE A 173 1.77 -11.02 -0.37
N GLY A 174 2.01 -10.80 -1.66
CA GLY A 174 2.58 -11.80 -2.54
C GLY A 174 3.92 -12.34 -2.03
N LEU A 175 4.81 -11.45 -1.60
CA LEU A 175 6.09 -11.82 -0.97
C LEU A 175 5.88 -12.52 0.37
N ARG A 176 4.87 -12.12 1.15
CA ARG A 176 4.58 -12.68 2.46
C ARG A 176 4.03 -14.10 2.39
N VAL A 177 3.14 -14.36 1.43
CA VAL A 177 2.51 -15.68 1.23
C VAL A 177 3.25 -16.54 0.19
N ARG A 178 4.33 -16.03 -0.39
CA ARG A 178 5.14 -16.68 -1.45
C ARG A 178 4.33 -16.98 -2.71
N ASP A 179 3.40 -16.11 -3.07
CA ASP A 179 2.65 -16.20 -4.32
C ASP A 179 3.24 -15.24 -5.36
N GLY A 180 4.03 -15.80 -6.29
CA GLY A 180 4.67 -15.00 -7.32
C GLY A 180 3.72 -14.42 -8.35
N ARG A 181 2.50 -14.96 -8.51
CA ARG A 181 1.48 -14.35 -9.37
C ARG A 181 0.99 -13.03 -8.78
N LEU A 182 0.82 -13.00 -7.47
CA LEU A 182 0.41 -11.78 -6.77
C LEU A 182 1.52 -10.71 -6.86
N VAL A 183 2.79 -11.12 -6.74
CA VAL A 183 3.94 -10.22 -6.94
C VAL A 183 3.95 -9.67 -8.36
N LEU A 184 3.72 -10.53 -9.37
CA LEU A 184 3.68 -10.11 -10.77
C LEU A 184 2.52 -9.15 -11.05
N ALA A 185 1.34 -9.41 -10.49
CA ALA A 185 0.20 -8.47 -10.54
C ALA A 185 0.58 -7.10 -9.96
N GLY A 186 1.32 -7.08 -8.85
CA GLY A 186 1.85 -5.86 -8.27
C GLY A 186 2.80 -5.11 -9.20
N TYR A 187 3.64 -5.81 -9.97
CA TYR A 187 4.50 -5.20 -10.98
C TYR A 187 3.69 -4.55 -12.10
N VAL A 188 2.65 -5.24 -12.58
CA VAL A 188 1.74 -4.69 -13.59
C VAL A 188 1.04 -3.43 -13.06
N PHE A 189 0.53 -3.46 -11.84
CA PHE A 189 -0.09 -2.27 -11.22
C PHE A 189 0.90 -1.13 -11.03
N THR A 190 2.16 -1.41 -10.69
CA THR A 190 3.21 -0.38 -10.59
C THR A 190 3.46 0.27 -11.95
N LEU A 191 3.54 -0.53 -13.01
CA LEU A 191 3.72 -0.02 -14.37
C LEU A 191 2.53 0.84 -14.80
N LEU A 192 1.31 0.37 -14.56
CA LEU A 192 0.09 1.12 -14.85
C LEU A 192 0.01 2.44 -14.05
N ALA A 193 0.40 2.41 -12.77
CA ALA A 193 0.48 3.61 -11.95
C ALA A 193 1.48 4.63 -12.52
N ALA A 194 2.66 4.17 -12.92
CA ALA A 194 3.68 5.03 -13.54
C ALA A 194 3.19 5.64 -14.85
N LEU A 195 2.57 4.83 -15.71
CA LEU A 195 1.98 5.31 -16.97
C LEU A 195 0.87 6.33 -16.71
N LEU A 196 0.01 6.09 -15.73
CA LEU A 196 -1.04 7.03 -15.36
C LEU A 196 -0.46 8.37 -14.90
N VAL A 197 0.54 8.36 -14.01
CA VAL A 197 1.23 9.57 -13.55
C VAL A 197 1.85 10.32 -14.72
N LEU A 198 2.56 9.63 -15.62
CA LEU A 198 3.15 10.24 -16.81
C LEU A 198 2.09 10.86 -17.73
N LEU A 199 0.99 10.16 -17.98
CA LEU A 199 -0.10 10.68 -18.81
C LEU A 199 -0.75 11.92 -18.20
N LEU A 200 -0.97 11.93 -16.89
CA LEU A 200 -1.55 13.07 -16.19
C LEU A 200 -0.60 14.29 -16.18
N TRP A 201 0.70 14.05 -16.03
CA TRP A 201 1.70 15.12 -16.12
C TRP A 201 1.80 15.69 -17.53
N TRP A 202 1.87 14.84 -18.54
CA TRP A 202 1.92 15.25 -19.96
C TRP A 202 0.63 15.94 -20.39
N GLY A 203 -0.52 15.36 -20.03
CA GLY A 203 -1.84 15.96 -20.33
C GLY A 203 -2.01 17.30 -19.62
N GLY A 204 -1.67 17.37 -18.34
CA GLY A 204 -1.71 18.61 -17.56
C GLY A 204 -0.80 19.69 -18.13
N TYR A 205 0.42 19.34 -18.54
CA TYR A 205 1.34 20.26 -19.21
C TYR A 205 0.80 20.75 -20.56
N ALA A 206 0.23 19.86 -21.37
CA ALA A 206 -0.37 20.22 -22.64
C ALA A 206 -1.57 21.15 -22.49
N VAL A 207 -2.44 20.89 -21.50
CA VAL A 207 -3.56 21.76 -21.14
C VAL A 207 -3.06 23.13 -20.64
N PHE A 208 -2.04 23.15 -19.78
CA PHE A 208 -1.43 24.38 -19.31
C PHE A 208 -0.90 25.24 -20.47
N LEU A 209 -0.15 24.63 -21.41
CA LEU A 209 0.35 25.32 -22.61
C LEU A 209 -0.78 25.81 -23.51
N TRP A 210 -1.86 25.05 -23.64
CA TRP A 210 -3.02 25.45 -24.41
C TRP A 210 -3.73 26.65 -23.77
N VAL A 211 -3.97 26.59 -22.46
CA VAL A 211 -4.59 27.67 -21.67
C VAL A 211 -3.73 28.93 -21.71
N SER A 212 -2.41 28.81 -21.52
CA SER A 212 -1.51 29.97 -21.51
C SER A 212 -1.45 30.75 -22.85
N LYS A 213 -1.83 30.09 -23.95
CA LYS A 213 -1.91 30.72 -25.28
C LYS A 213 -3.25 31.43 -25.52
N GLN A 214 -4.25 31.31 -24.62
CA GLN A 214 -5.54 31.95 -24.78
C GLN A 214 -5.49 33.44 -24.37
N PRO A 215 -6.12 34.33 -25.12
CA PRO A 215 -6.06 35.78 -24.85
C PRO A 215 -6.59 36.16 -23.45
N TRP A 216 -7.57 35.41 -22.92
CA TRP A 216 -8.13 35.66 -21.60
C TRP A 216 -7.16 35.21 -20.47
N ALA A 217 -6.32 34.23 -20.70
CA ALA A 217 -5.37 33.72 -19.69
C ALA A 217 -4.26 34.74 -19.40
N SER A 218 -3.82 35.52 -20.40
CA SER A 218 -2.82 36.58 -20.20
C SER A 218 -3.30 37.70 -19.32
N GLN A 219 -4.62 38.02 -19.36
CA GLN A 219 -5.24 39.03 -18.50
C GLN A 219 -5.27 38.55 -17.03
N TRP A 220 -5.61 37.31 -16.79
CA TRP A 220 -5.62 36.72 -15.43
C TRP A 220 -4.23 36.52 -14.83
N LEU A 221 -3.25 36.09 -15.63
CA LEU A 221 -1.89 35.94 -15.19
C LEU A 221 -1.24 37.29 -14.88
N GLY A 222 -1.54 38.34 -15.62
CA GLY A 222 -1.08 39.70 -15.34
C GLY A 222 -1.59 40.25 -14.00
N TRP A 223 -2.76 39.85 -13.57
CA TRP A 223 -3.34 40.24 -12.28
C TRP A 223 -2.72 39.49 -11.07
N LEU A 224 -2.24 38.27 -11.27
CA LEU A 224 -1.61 37.48 -10.23
C LEU A 224 -0.14 37.86 -9.93
N PHE A 225 0.50 38.59 -10.87
CA PHE A 225 1.90 39.01 -10.77
C PHE A 225 2.08 40.53 -10.66
N SER A 226 1.01 41.32 -10.58
CA SER A 226 1.02 42.73 -10.25
C SER A 226 0.72 42.96 -8.76
#